data_2a987a5cef8b4efa757b2187f3a8b5e2
#
_entry.id   2a987a5cef8b4efa757b2187f3a8b5e2
#
_cell.length_a   1.000
_cell.length_b   1.000
_cell.length_c   1.000
_cell.angle_alpha   90.00
_cell.angle_beta   90.00
_cell.angle_gamma   90.00
#
_symmetry.space_group_name_H-M   'P 1'
#
loop_
_entity.id
_entity.type
_entity.pdbx_description
1 polymer ?
#
loop_
_entity_poly.entity_id
_entity_poly.type
_entity_poly.pdbx_seq_one_letter_code
_entity_poly.pdbx_strand_id
1 'polypeptide(L)'
;MSKNGLTMTIVFVAESANYGEGLGNISNIKKMTRGNASQYSYISRQAIRYNIVQQAEWDNTPVEDKSGVVQFAPSATIEDYPEIDLFGYMKTMAKDDNARGGASTRSAVARLSNAISLEPYQGELEFLTNMGLALSLIHISEPTRPLYIS
;
A
#
# COMPACT_ATOMS: atom_id res chain seq x y z
N MET A 1 -12.09 -27.08 19.50
CA MET A 1 -12.19 -26.94 18.02
C MET A 1 -10.78 -26.79 17.46
N SER A 2 -10.39 -27.66 16.54
CA SER A 2 -9.11 -27.55 15.82
C SER A 2 -9.14 -26.28 14.95
N LYS A 3 -8.18 -25.37 15.13
CA LYS A 3 -8.03 -24.20 14.27
C LYS A 3 -7.18 -24.62 13.09
N ASN A 4 -7.81 -24.80 11.92
CA ASN A 4 -7.06 -25.08 10.70
C ASN A 4 -6.52 -23.76 10.15
N GLY A 5 -5.21 -23.74 9.87
CA GLY A 5 -4.54 -22.62 9.19
C GLY A 5 -4.21 -23.01 7.76
N LEU A 6 -4.28 -22.04 6.85
CA LEU A 6 -3.83 -22.16 5.48
C LEU A 6 -2.63 -21.24 5.27
N THR A 7 -1.55 -21.78 4.73
CA THR A 7 -0.43 -20.97 4.24
C THR A 7 -0.32 -21.17 2.73
N MET A 8 -0.22 -20.05 2.01
CA MET A 8 -0.15 -20.06 0.55
C MET A 8 1.01 -19.18 0.09
N THR A 9 1.78 -19.68 -0.87
CA THR A 9 2.81 -18.92 -1.57
C THR A 9 2.36 -18.72 -3.00
N ILE A 10 2.37 -17.48 -3.46
CA ILE A 10 1.98 -17.11 -4.83
C ILE A 10 3.22 -16.56 -5.53
N VAL A 11 3.52 -17.09 -6.70
CA VAL A 11 4.56 -16.59 -7.61
C VAL A 11 3.84 -16.13 -8.88
N PHE A 12 4.15 -14.92 -9.32
CA PHE A 12 3.52 -14.35 -10.51
C PHE A 12 4.53 -13.48 -11.28
N VAL A 13 4.27 -13.29 -12.55
CA VAL A 13 5.03 -12.38 -13.40
C VAL A 13 4.41 -11.01 -13.31
N ALA A 14 5.24 -10.00 -13.06
CA ALA A 14 4.83 -8.60 -13.02
C ALA A 14 5.77 -7.77 -13.90
N GLU A 15 5.19 -6.95 -14.76
CA GLU A 15 5.97 -6.08 -15.66
C GLU A 15 6.41 -4.79 -14.99
N SER A 16 5.61 -4.26 -14.08
CA SER A 16 5.95 -3.07 -13.30
C SER A 16 5.65 -3.26 -11.83
N ALA A 17 6.51 -2.73 -10.98
CA ALA A 17 6.32 -2.72 -9.54
C ALA A 17 5.69 -1.41 -9.08
N ASN A 18 5.19 -1.39 -7.85
CA ASN A 18 4.69 -0.20 -7.20
C ASN A 18 5.81 0.83 -7.05
N TYR A 19 5.57 2.05 -7.51
CA TYR A 19 6.49 3.17 -7.31
C TYR A 19 6.59 3.51 -5.83
N GLY A 20 7.81 3.84 -5.40
CA GLY A 20 8.08 4.40 -4.09
C GLY A 20 7.70 5.87 -4.01
N GLU A 21 8.12 6.49 -2.93
CA GLU A 21 8.04 7.93 -2.79
C GLU A 21 9.01 8.59 -3.77
N GLY A 22 8.48 9.43 -4.66
CA GLY A 22 9.29 10.25 -5.55
C GLY A 22 9.90 11.44 -4.81
N LEU A 23 11.07 11.87 -5.24
CA LEU A 23 11.65 13.13 -4.81
C LEU A 23 11.58 14.12 -5.98
N GLY A 24 10.64 15.06 -5.91
CA GLY A 24 10.35 15.96 -7.03
C GLY A 24 9.85 15.19 -8.26
N ASN A 25 10.55 15.29 -9.38
CA ASN A 25 10.20 14.62 -10.64
C ASN A 25 10.87 13.24 -10.81
N ILE A 26 11.51 12.72 -9.77
CA ILE A 26 12.16 11.42 -9.83
C ILE A 26 11.25 10.38 -9.24
N SER A 27 10.78 9.45 -10.06
CA SER A 27 10.09 8.24 -9.62
C SER A 27 11.09 7.16 -9.23
N ASN A 28 10.85 6.51 -8.11
CA ASN A 28 11.70 5.45 -7.61
C ASN A 28 10.88 4.21 -7.28
N ILE A 29 11.38 3.04 -7.62
CA ILE A 29 10.77 1.77 -7.26
C ILE A 29 11.15 1.44 -5.82
N LYS A 30 10.20 0.91 -5.04
CA LYS A 30 10.49 0.44 -3.69
C LYS A 30 11.46 -0.72 -3.72
N LYS A 31 12.56 -0.58 -3.01
CA LYS A 31 13.62 -1.58 -2.93
C LYS A 31 13.97 -1.92 -1.48
N MET A 32 14.40 -3.14 -1.28
CA MET A 32 14.97 -3.58 -0.01
C MET A 32 16.31 -4.27 -0.24
N THR A 33 17.22 -4.11 0.68
CA THR A 33 18.52 -4.78 0.65
C THR A 33 18.43 -6.07 1.46
N ARG A 34 18.95 -7.18 0.92
CA ARG A 34 19.12 -8.44 1.64
C ARG A 34 20.55 -8.62 2.12
N GLY A 35 20.79 -9.68 2.90
CA GLY A 35 22.06 -9.95 3.56
C GLY A 35 23.28 -10.07 2.64
N ASN A 36 23.07 -10.31 1.34
CA ASN A 36 24.12 -10.33 0.30
C ASN A 36 24.40 -8.92 -0.29
N ALA A 37 23.90 -7.86 0.32
CA ALA A 37 23.96 -6.48 -0.16
C ALA A 37 23.24 -6.21 -1.50
N SER A 38 22.60 -7.21 -2.12
CA SER A 38 21.80 -7.03 -3.33
C SER A 38 20.46 -6.38 -3.01
N GLN A 39 20.01 -5.51 -3.89
CA GLN A 39 18.70 -4.86 -3.80
C GLN A 39 17.65 -5.69 -4.56
N TYR A 40 16.46 -5.75 -4.00
CA TYR A 40 15.30 -6.41 -4.58
C TYR A 40 14.13 -5.44 -4.62
N SER A 41 13.44 -5.36 -5.74
CA SER A 41 12.20 -4.61 -5.80
C SER A 41 11.10 -5.33 -5.03
N TYR A 42 10.17 -4.58 -4.47
CA TYR A 42 9.04 -5.19 -3.76
C TYR A 42 7.77 -4.36 -3.87
N ILE A 43 6.65 -5.06 -3.81
CA ILE A 43 5.33 -4.47 -3.60
C ILE A 43 5.01 -4.60 -2.12
N SER A 44 4.70 -3.48 -1.47
CA SER A 44 4.40 -3.52 -0.04
C SER A 44 3.08 -4.24 0.24
N ARG A 45 3.03 -4.92 1.38
CA ARG A 45 1.78 -5.55 1.85
C ARG A 45 0.62 -4.56 1.96
N GLN A 46 0.90 -3.30 2.25
CA GLN A 46 -0.11 -2.25 2.31
C GLN A 46 -0.72 -1.99 0.92
N ALA A 47 0.12 -1.92 -0.12
CA ALA A 47 -0.36 -1.78 -1.50
C ALA A 47 -1.15 -3.01 -1.93
N ILE A 48 -0.70 -4.22 -1.57
CA ILE A 48 -1.44 -5.45 -1.86
C ILE A 48 -2.80 -5.43 -1.17
N ARG A 49 -2.85 -5.10 0.13
CA ARG A 49 -4.10 -4.98 0.88
C ARG A 49 -5.06 -3.98 0.23
N TYR A 50 -4.56 -2.78 -0.10
CA TYR A 50 -5.36 -1.74 -0.76
C TYR A 50 -5.97 -2.26 -2.07
N ASN A 51 -5.17 -2.91 -2.92
CA ASN A 51 -5.67 -3.45 -4.17
C ASN A 51 -6.67 -4.60 -3.98
N ILE A 52 -6.51 -5.43 -2.95
CA ILE A 52 -7.50 -6.46 -2.61
C ILE A 52 -8.85 -5.81 -2.29
N VAL A 53 -8.86 -4.78 -1.44
CA VAL A 53 -10.09 -4.05 -1.07
C VAL A 53 -10.74 -3.44 -2.31
N GLN A 54 -9.96 -2.79 -3.17
CA GLN A 54 -10.47 -2.15 -4.38
C GLN A 54 -11.02 -3.17 -5.39
N GLN A 55 -10.32 -4.28 -5.63
CA GLN A 55 -10.75 -5.30 -6.58
C GLN A 55 -11.92 -6.15 -6.08
N ALA A 56 -12.06 -6.27 -4.77
CA ALA A 56 -13.20 -6.92 -4.16
C ALA A 56 -14.44 -6.03 -4.10
N GLU A 57 -14.31 -4.77 -4.53
CA GLU A 57 -15.38 -3.76 -4.49
C GLU A 57 -15.98 -3.59 -3.08
N TRP A 58 -15.13 -3.75 -2.06
CA TRP A 58 -15.57 -3.52 -0.68
C TRP A 58 -15.64 -2.03 -0.38
N ASP A 59 -16.63 -1.65 0.40
CA ASP A 59 -16.72 -0.28 0.90
C ASP A 59 -15.48 0.09 1.71
N ASN A 60 -15.00 1.30 1.50
CA ASN A 60 -13.86 1.81 2.24
C ASN A 60 -14.22 1.96 3.73
N THR A 61 -13.42 1.33 4.57
CA THR A 61 -13.60 1.46 6.02
C THR A 61 -13.37 2.92 6.45
N PRO A 62 -14.34 3.56 7.14
CA PRO A 62 -14.20 4.94 7.56
C PRO A 62 -13.03 5.12 8.54
N VAL A 63 -12.31 6.21 8.37
CA VAL A 63 -11.18 6.58 9.22
C VAL A 63 -11.42 7.92 9.88
N GLU A 64 -10.84 8.11 11.06
CA GLU A 64 -10.83 9.37 11.80
C GLU A 64 -9.40 9.79 12.09
N ASP A 65 -9.15 11.09 11.99
CA ASP A 65 -7.90 11.69 12.49
C ASP A 65 -8.15 12.21 13.90
N LYS A 66 -7.47 11.61 14.87
CA LYS A 66 -7.45 12.09 16.24
C LYS A 66 -6.03 12.51 16.61
N SER A 67 -5.83 13.81 16.69
CA SER A 67 -4.54 14.40 17.12
C SER A 67 -3.35 13.97 16.24
N GLY A 68 -3.54 13.89 14.93
CA GLY A 68 -2.51 13.49 13.97
C GLY A 68 -2.30 11.98 13.84
N VAL A 69 -3.15 11.18 14.47
CA VAL A 69 -3.15 9.72 14.31
C VAL A 69 -4.40 9.30 13.55
N VAL A 70 -4.20 8.80 12.32
CA VAL A 70 -5.28 8.26 11.52
C VAL A 70 -5.56 6.83 11.98
N GLN A 71 -6.78 6.56 12.36
CA GLN A 71 -7.26 5.24 12.77
C GLN A 71 -8.65 4.95 12.19
N PHE A 72 -9.05 3.70 12.18
CA PHE A 72 -10.43 3.36 11.80
C PHE A 72 -11.43 3.97 12.79
N ALA A 73 -12.52 4.50 12.26
CA ALA A 73 -13.58 5.09 13.05
C ALA A 73 -14.11 4.09 14.09
N PRO A 74 -14.48 4.54 15.31
CA PRO A 74 -15.08 3.69 16.32
C PRO A 74 -16.35 2.98 15.83
N SER A 75 -17.12 3.65 14.99
CA SER A 75 -18.36 3.13 14.39
C SER A 75 -18.16 2.01 13.37
N ALA A 76 -16.94 1.85 12.82
CA ALA A 76 -16.67 0.78 11.87
C ALA A 76 -16.70 -0.58 12.57
N THR A 77 -17.63 -1.45 12.18
CA THR A 77 -17.77 -2.80 12.75
C THR A 77 -17.19 -3.85 11.81
N ILE A 78 -16.89 -5.02 12.33
CA ILE A 78 -16.41 -6.17 11.53
C ILE A 78 -17.52 -6.78 10.68
N GLU A 79 -18.77 -6.48 11.00
CA GLU A 79 -19.94 -6.97 10.28
C GLU A 79 -20.15 -6.17 9.00
N ASP A 80 -19.86 -4.86 9.06
CA ASP A 80 -20.06 -3.94 7.94
C ASP A 80 -18.84 -3.89 7.00
N TYR A 81 -17.63 -4.08 7.55
CA TYR A 81 -16.39 -3.88 6.80
C TYR A 81 -15.50 -5.12 6.80
N PRO A 82 -15.51 -5.92 5.72
CA PRO A 82 -14.68 -7.11 5.58
C PRO A 82 -13.17 -6.84 5.74
N GLU A 83 -12.72 -5.64 5.38
CA GLU A 83 -11.34 -5.24 5.51
C GLU A 83 -10.82 -5.38 6.94
N ILE A 84 -11.56 -4.83 7.92
CA ILE A 84 -11.14 -4.88 9.33
C ILE A 84 -11.37 -6.25 9.97
N ASP A 85 -12.29 -7.03 9.44
CA ASP A 85 -12.49 -8.42 9.86
C ASP A 85 -11.30 -9.29 9.46
N LEU A 86 -10.85 -9.19 8.20
CA LEU A 86 -9.77 -10.01 7.67
C LEU A 86 -8.39 -9.55 8.12
N PHE A 87 -8.11 -8.25 8.02
CA PHE A 87 -6.77 -7.72 8.24
C PHE A 87 -6.54 -7.17 9.65
N GLY A 88 -7.59 -7.20 10.48
CA GLY A 88 -7.52 -6.74 11.86
C GLY A 88 -7.40 -5.22 11.99
N TYR A 89 -7.47 -4.76 13.22
CA TYR A 89 -7.37 -3.33 13.55
C TYR A 89 -6.81 -3.11 14.95
N MET A 90 -6.39 -1.88 15.19
CA MET A 90 -6.14 -1.31 16.49
C MET A 90 -6.81 0.07 16.54
N LYS A 91 -7.72 0.27 17.48
CA LYS A 91 -8.42 1.53 17.71
C LYS A 91 -8.15 1.99 19.13
N THR A 92 -7.82 3.26 19.30
CA THR A 92 -7.75 3.88 20.62
C THR A 92 -9.16 4.28 21.06
N MET A 93 -9.56 3.87 22.24
CA MET A 93 -10.82 4.30 22.84
C MET A 93 -10.59 5.55 23.67
N ALA A 94 -11.51 6.52 23.58
CA ALA A 94 -11.46 7.71 24.42
C ALA A 94 -11.51 7.30 25.90
N LYS A 95 -10.84 8.07 26.75
CA LYS A 95 -11.00 7.95 28.20
C LYS A 95 -12.44 8.30 28.56
N ASP A 96 -13.17 7.35 29.09
CA ASP A 96 -14.35 7.67 29.89
C ASP A 96 -13.89 8.10 31.26
N ASP A 97 -14.57 9.04 31.90
CA ASP A 97 -14.17 9.67 33.18
C ASP A 97 -13.90 8.66 34.31
N ASN A 98 -14.32 7.41 34.16
CA ASN A 98 -14.14 6.32 35.12
C ASN A 98 -13.34 5.09 34.58
N ALA A 99 -12.82 5.12 33.36
CA ALA A 99 -12.06 4.02 32.80
C ALA A 99 -10.69 4.47 32.28
N ARG A 100 -9.65 3.67 32.53
CA ARG A 100 -8.35 3.84 31.90
C ARG A 100 -8.53 3.72 30.40
N GLY A 101 -8.07 4.71 29.64
CA GLY A 101 -8.08 4.66 28.19
C GLY A 101 -7.48 3.34 27.72
N GLY A 102 -8.19 2.65 26.84
CA GLY A 102 -7.83 1.34 26.32
C GLY A 102 -7.67 1.36 24.81
N ALA A 103 -7.08 0.30 24.27
CA ALA A 103 -7.07 0.05 22.84
C ALA A 103 -7.96 -1.17 22.55
N SER A 104 -8.89 -1.01 21.61
CA SER A 104 -9.59 -2.16 21.03
C SER A 104 -8.74 -2.70 19.91
N THR A 105 -8.43 -3.98 19.98
CA THR A 105 -7.58 -4.64 18.98
C THR A 105 -8.21 -5.91 18.46
N ARG A 106 -8.06 -6.15 17.17
CA ARG A 106 -8.42 -7.41 16.53
C ARG A 106 -7.21 -7.93 15.75
N SER A 107 -6.80 -9.15 16.05
CA SER A 107 -5.73 -9.81 15.31
C SER A 107 -6.19 -10.13 13.88
N ALA A 108 -5.30 -9.91 12.92
CA ALA A 108 -5.56 -10.27 11.52
C ALA A 108 -5.77 -11.77 11.36
N VAL A 109 -6.85 -12.15 10.69
CA VAL A 109 -7.13 -13.53 10.25
C VAL A 109 -6.32 -13.83 8.99
N ALA A 110 -6.30 -12.88 8.04
CA ALA A 110 -5.47 -12.95 6.85
C ALA A 110 -4.20 -12.12 7.03
N ARG A 111 -3.05 -12.75 6.88
CA ARG A 111 -1.74 -12.10 7.01
C ARG A 111 -1.05 -12.07 5.67
N LEU A 112 -0.68 -10.89 5.22
CA LEU A 112 0.02 -10.68 3.96
C LEU A 112 1.50 -10.40 4.21
N SER A 113 2.37 -10.98 3.38
CA SER A 113 3.75 -10.55 3.25
C SER A 113 3.89 -9.50 2.15
N ASN A 114 5.05 -8.85 2.07
CA ASN A 114 5.41 -8.12 0.86
C ASN A 114 5.61 -9.11 -0.29
N ALA A 115 5.26 -8.72 -1.51
CA ALA A 115 5.69 -9.44 -2.71
C ALA A 115 7.09 -8.93 -3.08
N ILE A 116 8.06 -9.82 -3.12
CA ILE A 116 9.47 -9.50 -3.32
C ILE A 116 9.93 -10.15 -4.60
N SER A 117 10.65 -9.41 -5.46
CA SER A 117 11.21 -9.97 -6.69
C SER A 117 12.13 -11.16 -6.38
N LEU A 118 12.10 -12.16 -7.24
CA LEU A 118 13.01 -13.31 -7.14
C LEU A 118 14.41 -12.96 -7.62
N GLU A 119 14.50 -11.96 -8.52
CA GLU A 119 15.76 -11.49 -9.08
C GLU A 119 16.20 -10.18 -8.43
N PRO A 120 17.51 -9.96 -8.28
CA PRO A 120 18.04 -8.69 -7.84
C PRO A 120 17.62 -7.55 -8.78
N TYR A 121 17.36 -6.39 -8.22
CA TYR A 121 17.06 -5.21 -8.99
C TYR A 121 18.28 -4.77 -9.79
N GLN A 122 18.09 -4.65 -11.10
CA GLN A 122 19.05 -4.07 -12.04
C GLN A 122 18.31 -2.98 -12.81
N GLY A 123 18.59 -1.76 -12.52
CA GLY A 123 17.93 -0.65 -13.18
C GLY A 123 18.50 0.68 -12.75
N GLU A 124 18.22 1.69 -13.55
CA GLU A 124 18.65 3.06 -13.34
C GLU A 124 17.47 3.89 -12.82
N LEU A 125 17.77 5.08 -12.31
CA LEU A 125 16.76 6.07 -11.95
C LEU A 125 16.22 6.69 -13.24
N GLU A 126 14.90 6.64 -13.40
CA GLU A 126 14.22 7.31 -14.49
C GLU A 126 13.76 8.68 -14.03
N PHE A 127 14.11 9.70 -14.80
CA PHE A 127 13.66 11.07 -14.59
C PHE A 127 12.43 11.31 -15.47
N LEU A 128 11.25 11.31 -14.85
CA LEU A 128 10.00 11.54 -15.54
C LEU A 128 9.59 13.01 -15.39
N THR A 129 9.58 13.76 -16.48
CA THR A 129 9.06 15.13 -16.52
C THR A 129 7.89 15.22 -17.47
N ASN A 130 6.81 15.86 -17.03
CA ASN A 130 5.71 16.21 -17.91
C ASN A 130 5.85 17.69 -18.34
N MET A 131 6.90 17.97 -19.12
CA MET A 131 7.15 19.32 -19.62
C MET A 131 6.06 19.81 -20.58
N GLY A 132 5.36 18.89 -21.26
CA GLY A 132 4.25 19.24 -22.15
C GLY A 132 3.11 19.94 -21.43
N LEU A 133 2.80 19.56 -20.20
CA LEU A 133 1.74 20.22 -19.40
C LEU A 133 2.17 21.61 -18.92
N ALA A 134 3.43 21.81 -18.59
CA ALA A 134 3.96 23.13 -18.20
C ALA A 134 4.00 24.08 -19.40
N LEU A 135 4.38 23.58 -20.56
CA LEU A 135 4.42 24.35 -21.81
C LEU A 135 3.03 24.62 -22.40
N SER A 136 2.05 23.73 -22.19
CA SER A 136 0.67 23.93 -22.63
C SER A 136 -0.07 25.05 -21.90
N LEU A 137 0.42 25.46 -20.74
CA LEU A 137 -0.07 26.64 -20.03
C LEU A 137 0.46 27.96 -20.64
N ILE A 138 1.52 27.89 -21.45
CA ILE A 138 2.20 29.05 -22.02
C ILE A 138 2.11 29.03 -23.56
N HIS A 139 2.20 27.85 -24.19
CA HIS A 139 2.08 27.65 -25.64
C HIS A 139 1.48 26.29 -25.95
N ILE A 140 0.59 26.23 -26.92
CA ILE A 140 0.04 25.01 -27.50
C ILE A 140 1.18 24.33 -28.28
N SER A 141 1.84 23.36 -27.68
CA SER A 141 2.78 22.50 -28.37
C SER A 141 2.37 21.04 -28.22
N GLU A 142 2.56 20.29 -29.29
CA GLU A 142 2.11 18.92 -29.46
C GLU A 142 2.61 18.01 -28.32
N PRO A 143 1.79 17.01 -27.90
CA PRO A 143 2.21 16.04 -26.90
C PRO A 143 3.36 15.21 -27.44
N THR A 144 4.47 15.21 -26.72
CA THR A 144 5.57 14.28 -26.98
C THR A 144 5.05 12.86 -26.83
N ARG A 145 5.20 12.05 -27.88
CA ARG A 145 4.83 10.62 -27.87
C ARG A 145 5.60 9.93 -26.75
N PRO A 146 4.94 9.06 -25.97
CA PRO A 146 5.67 8.19 -25.07
C PRO A 146 6.59 7.28 -25.88
N LEU A 147 7.88 7.30 -25.57
CA LEU A 147 8.84 6.34 -26.11
C LEU A 147 8.54 4.98 -25.46
N TYR A 148 7.92 4.10 -26.23
CA TYR A 148 7.86 2.68 -25.90
C TYR A 148 9.24 2.10 -26.20
N ILE A 149 9.97 1.69 -25.17
CA ILE A 149 11.16 0.86 -25.31
C ILE A 149 10.65 -0.57 -25.29
N SER A 150 10.80 -1.25 -26.40
CA SER A 150 10.55 -2.70 -26.58
C SER A 150 11.64 -3.52 -25.91
#